data_e81d4b508bc71bfa66ea140dda69d7e6
#
_entry.id   e81d4b508bc71bfa66ea140dda69d7e6
#
_cell.length_a   1.000
_cell.length_b   1.000
_cell.length_c   1.000
_cell.angle_alpha   90.00
_cell.angle_beta   90.00
_cell.angle_gamma   90.00
#
_symmetry.space_group_name_H-M   'P 1'
#
loop_
_entity.id
_entity.type
_entity.pdbx_description
1 polymer ?
#
loop_
_entity_poly.entity_id
_entity_poly.type
_entity_poly.pdbx_seq_one_letter_code
_entity_poly.pdbx_strand_id
1 'polypeptide(L)'
;MTGIPDGPPGAREVHPITIVRRSILSARGHGLSRRQLLQRSIAGAIGVWLVEVAGGSIGFLWSTANARPARVRIGSLDDLILANAGIPVAEGFPAYVAEARAFVMTIDPDRGGWSAGSDPTGDGTALNVRALSQRCPHLGCRPNPCVEDFWFHCPCHQSRYDRLGIKPEGTRFGPAARSMDRFAVEVDAAGVLTVDTSHVTFGRLPIALGQPGLIQPRAARGCGG
;
A
#
# COMPACT_ATOMS: atom_id res chain seq x y z
N MET A 1 -48.05 95.62 72.12
CA MET A 1 -47.79 96.25 70.85
C MET A 1 -46.98 95.29 70.04
N THR A 2 -47.63 94.69 69.14
CA THR A 2 -47.36 94.61 67.69
C THR A 2 -46.01 93.99 67.38
N GLY A 3 -45.89 93.01 66.67
CA GLY A 3 -46.45 92.68 65.43
C GLY A 3 -45.94 91.35 64.91
N ILE A 4 -46.71 90.85 64.19
CA ILE A 4 -46.71 89.82 63.19
C ILE A 4 -45.54 90.00 62.18
N PRO A 5 -45.17 89.08 61.34
CA PRO A 5 -45.83 87.90 60.90
C PRO A 5 -44.96 86.70 60.46
N ASP A 6 -45.69 85.69 60.22
CA ASP A 6 -45.56 84.53 59.41
C ASP A 6 -44.60 84.60 58.23
N GLY A 7 -43.78 83.57 58.16
CA GLY A 7 -43.17 83.11 56.94
C GLY A 7 -43.75 81.70 56.56
N PRO A 8 -44.08 81.47 55.37
CA PRO A 8 -44.73 80.22 54.94
C PRO A 8 -43.82 79.01 55.00
N PRO A 9 -44.41 77.81 55.18
CA PRO A 9 -43.66 76.57 55.39
C PRO A 9 -43.11 75.99 54.09
N GLY A 10 -41.91 75.58 54.28
CA GLY A 10 -41.34 74.44 53.57
C GLY A 10 -41.58 74.24 52.08
N ALA A 11 -40.72 74.81 51.27
CA ALA A 11 -40.53 74.30 49.94
C ALA A 11 -39.83 72.92 50.05
N ARG A 12 -40.55 71.89 49.72
CA ARG A 12 -39.95 70.57 49.51
C ARG A 12 -39.02 70.70 48.32
N GLU A 13 -37.77 70.49 48.58
CA GLU A 13 -36.73 70.33 47.58
C GLU A 13 -37.05 69.08 46.73
N VAL A 14 -37.55 69.32 45.52
CA VAL A 14 -37.82 68.28 44.56
C VAL A 14 -36.48 67.95 43.94
N HIS A 15 -35.88 66.83 44.39
CA HIS A 15 -34.72 66.32 43.74
C HIS A 15 -35.07 65.93 42.28
N PRO A 16 -34.28 66.41 41.30
CA PRO A 16 -34.52 66.01 39.94
C PRO A 16 -34.25 64.50 39.80
N ILE A 17 -35.31 63.81 39.44
CA ILE A 17 -35.18 62.38 39.06
C ILE A 17 -34.28 62.36 37.85
N THR A 18 -33.02 61.97 38.05
CA THR A 18 -32.09 61.68 36.97
C THR A 18 -32.62 60.45 36.26
N ILE A 19 -33.32 60.66 35.14
CA ILE A 19 -33.70 59.58 34.20
C ILE A 19 -32.39 59.08 33.63
N VAL A 20 -31.87 58.01 34.21
CA VAL A 20 -30.81 57.24 33.60
C VAL A 20 -31.38 56.65 32.27
N ARG A 21 -31.13 57.39 31.21
CA ARG A 21 -31.36 56.90 29.87
C ARG A 21 -30.53 55.68 29.74
N ARG A 22 -31.13 54.53 30.03
CA ARG A 22 -30.53 53.20 29.55
C ARG A 22 -30.37 53.33 28.06
N SER A 23 -29.16 53.59 27.63
CA SER A 23 -28.75 53.37 26.26
C SER A 23 -28.92 51.89 26.03
N ILE A 24 -30.08 51.50 25.50
CA ILE A 24 -30.26 50.21 24.90
C ILE A 24 -29.22 50.18 23.78
N LEU A 25 -28.10 49.57 24.05
CA LEU A 25 -27.18 49.16 23.00
C LEU A 25 -28.02 48.37 22.01
N SER A 26 -28.51 49.05 21.00
CA SER A 26 -29.09 48.42 19.85
C SER A 26 -27.95 47.54 19.28
N ALA A 27 -27.96 46.29 19.63
CA ALA A 27 -27.25 45.27 18.88
C ALA A 27 -27.79 45.39 17.46
N ARG A 28 -27.10 46.20 16.64
CA ARG A 28 -27.32 46.20 15.20
C ARG A 28 -26.99 44.78 14.77
N GLY A 29 -28.00 43.93 14.77
CA GLY A 29 -27.96 42.68 14.04
C GLY A 29 -27.64 43.07 12.61
N HIS A 30 -26.40 42.83 12.20
CA HIS A 30 -26.00 42.94 10.80
C HIS A 30 -26.75 41.84 10.06
N GLY A 31 -28.01 42.17 9.71
CA GLY A 31 -28.80 41.28 8.87
C GLY A 31 -28.04 41.05 7.57
N LEU A 32 -27.61 39.83 7.38
CA LEU A 32 -26.97 39.44 6.13
C LEU A 32 -27.92 39.70 4.98
N SER A 33 -27.49 40.48 4.00
CA SER A 33 -28.26 40.62 2.77
C SER A 33 -28.35 39.25 2.07
N ARG A 34 -29.41 39.01 1.30
CA ARG A 34 -29.59 37.79 0.54
C ARG A 34 -28.35 37.44 -0.31
N ARG A 35 -27.72 38.48 -0.89
CA ARG A 35 -26.48 38.30 -1.68
C ARG A 35 -25.31 37.87 -0.79
N GLN A 36 -25.14 38.45 0.39
CA GLN A 36 -24.07 38.05 1.32
C GLN A 36 -24.31 36.67 1.88
N LEU A 37 -25.56 36.27 2.13
CA LEU A 37 -25.89 34.90 2.52
C LEU A 37 -25.50 33.89 1.45
N LEU A 38 -25.91 34.13 0.21
CA LEU A 38 -25.56 33.27 -0.91
C LEU A 38 -24.03 33.16 -1.13
N GLN A 39 -23.33 34.30 -1.09
CA GLN A 39 -21.87 34.29 -1.26
C GLN A 39 -21.17 33.51 -0.15
N ARG A 40 -21.60 33.67 1.10
CA ARG A 40 -21.02 32.95 2.25
C ARG A 40 -21.35 31.45 2.20
N SER A 41 -22.57 31.09 1.79
CA SER A 41 -22.95 29.70 1.64
C SER A 41 -22.15 29.00 0.53
N ILE A 42 -21.97 29.65 -0.61
CA ILE A 42 -21.15 29.12 -1.71
C ILE A 42 -19.69 29.01 -1.28
N ALA A 43 -19.14 30.05 -0.65
CA ALA A 43 -17.75 30.01 -0.18
C ALA A 43 -17.54 28.91 0.89
N GLY A 44 -18.51 28.74 1.80
CA GLY A 44 -18.50 27.67 2.79
C GLY A 44 -18.55 26.28 2.15
N ALA A 45 -19.44 26.07 1.18
CA ALA A 45 -19.57 24.82 0.47
C ALA A 45 -18.27 24.45 -0.30
N ILE A 46 -17.68 25.44 -0.99
CA ILE A 46 -16.39 25.25 -1.67
C ILE A 46 -15.29 24.92 -0.65
N GLY A 47 -15.27 25.62 0.50
CA GLY A 47 -14.29 25.35 1.55
C GLY A 47 -14.39 23.93 2.10
N VAL A 48 -15.59 23.44 2.38
CA VAL A 48 -15.82 22.06 2.84
C VAL A 48 -15.36 21.06 1.76
N TRP A 49 -15.76 21.29 0.52
CA TRP A 49 -15.38 20.42 -0.60
C TRP A 49 -13.85 20.34 -0.77
N LEU A 50 -13.15 21.47 -0.68
CA LEU A 50 -11.69 21.51 -0.75
C LEU A 50 -11.02 20.72 0.39
N VAL A 51 -11.56 20.83 1.62
CA VAL A 51 -11.06 20.08 2.77
C VAL A 51 -11.27 18.57 2.58
N GLU A 52 -12.43 18.16 2.10
CA GLU A 52 -12.73 16.75 1.83
C GLU A 52 -11.83 16.19 0.73
N VAL A 53 -11.66 16.91 -0.39
CA VAL A 53 -10.78 16.46 -1.48
C VAL A 53 -9.32 16.41 -1.02
N ALA A 54 -8.84 17.44 -0.33
CA ALA A 54 -7.46 17.46 0.17
C ALA A 54 -7.24 16.37 1.23
N GLY A 55 -8.15 16.27 2.20
CA GLY A 55 -8.09 15.25 3.26
C GLY A 55 -8.19 13.83 2.71
N GLY A 56 -9.11 13.60 1.79
CA GLY A 56 -9.25 12.32 1.10
C GLY A 56 -8.01 11.94 0.27
N SER A 57 -7.43 12.91 -0.43
CA SER A 57 -6.21 12.69 -1.22
C SER A 57 -5.01 12.38 -0.32
N ILE A 58 -4.83 13.13 0.76
CA ILE A 58 -3.76 12.87 1.75
C ILE A 58 -4.00 11.50 2.41
N GLY A 59 -5.22 11.20 2.83
CA GLY A 59 -5.57 9.91 3.43
C GLY A 59 -5.33 8.73 2.49
N PHE A 60 -5.67 8.90 1.21
CA PHE A 60 -5.41 7.88 0.18
C PHE A 60 -3.90 7.66 -0.03
N LEU A 61 -3.12 8.72 -0.14
CA LEU A 61 -1.67 8.63 -0.30
C LEU A 61 -0.99 8.08 0.96
N TRP A 62 -1.50 8.45 2.15
CA TRP A 62 -0.94 7.98 3.42
C TRP A 62 -1.26 6.52 3.72
N SER A 63 -2.43 6.03 3.29
CA SER A 63 -2.82 4.62 3.49
C SER A 63 -1.92 3.63 2.75
N THR A 64 -1.29 4.06 1.65
CA THR A 64 -0.31 3.24 0.94
C THR A 64 1.03 3.14 1.67
N ALA A 65 1.32 4.09 2.58
CA ALA A 65 2.52 4.12 3.40
C ALA A 65 2.42 3.26 4.68
N ASN A 66 1.23 2.77 5.03
CA ASN A 66 1.07 1.82 6.13
C ASN A 66 1.68 0.48 5.75
N ALA A 67 2.96 0.40 6.02
CA ALA A 67 3.87 -0.64 5.67
C ALA A 67 3.33 -2.01 6.11
N ARG A 68 3.12 -2.87 5.15
CA ARG A 68 3.13 -4.30 5.40
C ARG A 68 4.47 -4.64 6.06
N PRO A 69 4.49 -5.64 6.94
CA PRO A 69 5.76 -6.04 7.54
C PRO A 69 6.76 -6.29 6.41
N ALA A 70 7.89 -5.58 6.45
CA ALA A 70 8.95 -5.74 5.46
C ALA A 70 9.48 -7.17 5.47
N ARG A 71 9.53 -7.78 6.66
CA ARG A 71 9.96 -9.16 6.87
C ARG A 71 8.73 -10.04 7.14
N VAL A 72 8.49 -10.99 6.26
CA VAL A 72 7.37 -11.93 6.32
C VAL A 72 7.90 -13.33 6.59
N ARG A 73 7.50 -13.91 7.71
CA ARG A 73 7.80 -15.30 8.04
C ARG A 73 6.81 -16.21 7.33
N ILE A 74 7.30 -17.15 6.53
CA ILE A 74 6.48 -18.00 5.68
C ILE A 74 6.26 -19.39 6.27
N GLY A 75 7.22 -19.91 7.01
CA GLY A 75 7.25 -21.27 7.53
C GLY A 75 8.35 -22.11 6.90
N SER A 76 8.32 -23.40 7.15
CA SER A 76 9.22 -24.38 6.55
C SER A 76 8.76 -24.80 5.14
N LEU A 77 9.61 -25.55 4.42
CA LEU A 77 9.22 -26.12 3.15
C LEU A 77 8.00 -27.05 3.29
N ASP A 78 7.94 -27.84 4.36
CA ASP A 78 6.82 -28.75 4.61
C ASP A 78 5.53 -27.98 4.88
N ASP A 79 5.59 -26.85 5.62
CA ASP A 79 4.44 -25.96 5.82
C ASP A 79 3.95 -25.40 4.49
N LEU A 80 4.86 -25.01 3.60
CA LEU A 80 4.52 -24.49 2.29
C LEU A 80 3.88 -25.54 1.38
N ILE A 81 4.40 -26.77 1.40
CA ILE A 81 3.84 -27.92 0.68
C ILE A 81 2.43 -28.21 1.20
N LEU A 82 2.24 -28.26 2.51
CA LEU A 82 0.97 -28.54 3.13
C LEU A 82 -0.08 -27.46 2.82
N ALA A 83 0.31 -26.17 2.92
CA ALA A 83 -0.58 -25.06 2.62
C ALA A 83 -1.01 -25.01 1.13
N ASN A 84 -0.23 -25.63 0.24
CA ASN A 84 -0.49 -25.69 -1.21
C ASN A 84 -0.77 -27.12 -1.67
N ALA A 85 -1.51 -27.89 -0.89
CA ALA A 85 -1.86 -29.28 -1.21
C ALA A 85 -2.49 -29.37 -2.61
N GLY A 86 -1.98 -30.31 -3.42
CA GLY A 86 -2.37 -30.48 -4.83
C GLY A 86 -1.57 -29.64 -5.83
N ILE A 87 -0.67 -28.75 -5.37
CA ILE A 87 0.29 -28.04 -6.21
C ILE A 87 1.66 -28.70 -6.04
N PRO A 88 2.44 -28.98 -7.11
CA PRO A 88 3.70 -29.73 -7.01
C PRO A 88 4.87 -28.87 -6.50
N VAL A 89 4.73 -28.27 -5.32
CA VAL A 89 5.73 -27.40 -4.68
C VAL A 89 7.01 -28.18 -4.39
N ALA A 90 6.90 -29.43 -3.95
CA ALA A 90 8.03 -30.33 -3.72
C ALA A 90 8.86 -30.59 -4.98
N GLU A 91 8.26 -30.47 -6.16
CA GLU A 91 8.92 -30.59 -7.45
C GLU A 91 9.51 -29.28 -7.97
N GLY A 92 9.50 -28.22 -7.15
CA GLY A 92 10.02 -26.90 -7.49
C GLY A 92 9.02 -25.99 -8.18
N PHE A 93 7.71 -26.30 -8.12
CA PHE A 93 6.69 -25.38 -8.60
C PHE A 93 6.59 -24.13 -7.70
N PRO A 94 6.47 -22.92 -8.27
CA PRO A 94 6.35 -21.69 -7.50
C PRO A 94 5.05 -21.63 -6.69
N ALA A 95 5.15 -21.60 -5.36
CA ALA A 95 4.02 -21.37 -4.47
C ALA A 95 3.81 -19.87 -4.25
N TYR A 96 2.57 -19.39 -4.35
CA TYR A 96 2.25 -18.01 -4.10
C TYR A 96 1.97 -17.75 -2.62
N VAL A 97 2.67 -16.78 -2.03
CA VAL A 97 2.49 -16.33 -0.65
C VAL A 97 1.92 -14.91 -0.68
N ALA A 98 0.64 -14.79 -0.32
CA ALA A 98 -0.11 -13.53 -0.44
C ALA A 98 0.41 -12.43 0.50
N GLU A 99 0.83 -12.79 1.71
CA GLU A 99 1.33 -11.89 2.75
C GLU A 99 2.62 -11.19 2.29
N ALA A 100 3.51 -11.94 1.66
CA ALA A 100 4.77 -11.43 1.10
C ALA A 100 4.59 -10.87 -0.32
N ARG A 101 3.46 -11.10 -0.98
CA ARG A 101 3.27 -10.85 -2.42
C ARG A 101 4.40 -11.43 -3.26
N ALA A 102 4.79 -12.63 -2.92
CA ALA A 102 5.92 -13.33 -3.49
C ALA A 102 5.53 -14.71 -4.00
N PHE A 103 6.29 -15.16 -4.97
CA PHE A 103 6.35 -16.57 -5.33
C PHE A 103 7.60 -17.19 -4.69
N VAL A 104 7.42 -18.28 -3.98
CA VAL A 104 8.49 -19.02 -3.30
C VAL A 104 8.65 -20.38 -3.95
N MET A 105 9.87 -20.76 -4.25
CA MET A 105 10.17 -22.04 -4.87
C MET A 105 11.51 -22.59 -4.41
N THR A 106 11.61 -23.90 -4.39
CA THR A 106 12.88 -24.61 -4.24
C THR A 106 13.68 -24.52 -5.55
N ILE A 107 14.97 -24.21 -5.46
CA ILE A 107 15.84 -24.11 -6.65
C ILE A 107 16.14 -25.49 -7.19
N ASP A 108 16.61 -26.38 -6.34
CA ASP A 108 16.89 -27.78 -6.65
C ASP A 108 15.99 -28.69 -5.79
N PRO A 109 14.94 -29.27 -6.38
CA PRO A 109 14.04 -30.16 -5.66
C PRO A 109 14.71 -31.41 -5.10
N ASP A 110 15.76 -31.90 -5.77
CA ASP A 110 16.44 -33.16 -5.39
C ASP A 110 17.35 -32.94 -4.16
N ARG A 111 17.63 -31.71 -3.79
CA ARG A 111 18.48 -31.35 -2.65
C ARG A 111 17.83 -31.61 -1.28
N GLY A 112 16.52 -31.79 -1.21
CA GLY A 112 15.84 -32.24 0.00
C GLY A 112 15.69 -31.17 1.08
N GLY A 113 15.26 -29.95 0.72
CA GLY A 113 14.92 -28.90 1.68
C GLY A 113 15.75 -27.62 1.56
N TRP A 114 15.59 -26.73 2.51
CA TRP A 114 16.27 -25.45 2.53
C TRP A 114 17.44 -25.45 3.51
N SER A 115 18.57 -24.86 3.12
CA SER A 115 19.73 -24.71 3.99
C SER A 115 19.60 -23.43 4.83
N ALA A 116 19.98 -23.50 6.12
CA ALA A 116 20.00 -22.31 6.96
C ALA A 116 21.02 -21.27 6.49
N GLY A 117 20.70 -20.00 6.66
CA GLY A 117 21.57 -18.88 6.29
C GLY A 117 20.80 -17.66 5.83
N SER A 118 21.52 -16.68 5.30
CA SER A 118 20.98 -15.42 4.79
C SER A 118 21.45 -15.19 3.36
N ASP A 119 20.56 -14.75 2.49
CA ASP A 119 20.86 -14.34 1.12
C ASP A 119 20.24 -12.97 0.83
N PRO A 120 21.01 -11.88 0.99
CA PRO A 120 20.55 -10.53 0.73
C PRO A 120 20.31 -10.25 -0.76
N THR A 121 20.87 -11.05 -1.67
CA THR A 121 20.69 -10.90 -3.11
C THR A 121 19.47 -11.63 -3.63
N GLY A 122 18.93 -12.54 -2.82
CA GLY A 122 17.80 -13.40 -3.20
C GLY A 122 18.12 -14.36 -4.33
N ASP A 123 19.40 -14.64 -4.62
CA ASP A 123 19.80 -15.63 -5.62
C ASP A 123 19.42 -17.05 -5.18
N GLY A 124 19.49 -17.29 -3.87
CA GLY A 124 18.95 -18.47 -3.21
C GLY A 124 19.71 -19.75 -3.45
N THR A 125 20.74 -19.75 -4.26
CA THR A 125 21.47 -20.98 -4.66
C THR A 125 22.07 -21.69 -3.45
N ALA A 126 22.64 -20.94 -2.50
CA ALA A 126 23.23 -21.50 -1.28
C ALA A 126 22.16 -22.04 -0.33
N LEU A 127 21.02 -21.37 -0.24
CA LEU A 127 19.91 -21.73 0.65
C LEU A 127 18.90 -22.71 0.02
N ASN A 128 19.03 -22.98 -1.27
CA ASN A 128 18.13 -23.80 -2.04
C ASN A 128 16.67 -23.26 -2.11
N VAL A 129 16.48 -21.96 -1.91
CA VAL A 129 15.17 -21.31 -1.96
C VAL A 129 15.28 -19.93 -2.60
N ARG A 130 14.27 -19.55 -3.38
CA ARG A 130 14.15 -18.21 -3.98
C ARG A 130 12.77 -17.65 -3.74
N ALA A 131 12.71 -16.33 -3.48
CA ALA A 131 11.47 -15.60 -3.40
C ALA A 131 11.43 -14.53 -4.50
N LEU A 132 10.48 -14.62 -5.39
CA LEU A 132 10.29 -13.67 -6.50
C LEU A 132 9.19 -12.68 -6.15
N SER A 133 9.38 -11.41 -6.48
CA SER A 133 8.30 -10.43 -6.45
C SER A 133 7.19 -10.84 -7.41
N GLN A 134 5.92 -10.69 -6.99
CA GLN A 134 4.77 -10.99 -7.87
C GLN A 134 4.66 -10.05 -9.08
N ARG A 135 5.52 -9.04 -9.20
CA ARG A 135 5.41 -7.99 -10.23
C ARG A 135 6.18 -8.37 -11.48
N CYS A 136 5.48 -8.42 -12.60
CA CYS A 136 6.10 -8.50 -13.92
C CYS A 136 6.92 -7.23 -14.20
N PRO A 137 8.22 -7.35 -14.57
CA PRO A 137 9.08 -6.19 -14.86
C PRO A 137 8.65 -5.34 -16.07
N HIS A 138 7.63 -5.76 -16.83
CA HIS A 138 7.08 -4.95 -17.91
C HIS A 138 6.25 -3.78 -17.35
N LEU A 139 5.07 -4.05 -16.78
CA LEU A 139 4.13 -3.04 -16.27
C LEU A 139 3.47 -3.46 -14.94
N GLY A 140 4.04 -4.39 -14.21
CA GLY A 140 3.64 -4.71 -12.84
C GLY A 140 2.50 -5.72 -12.68
N CYS A 141 1.97 -6.32 -13.76
CA CYS A 141 0.99 -7.38 -13.65
C CYS A 141 1.56 -8.59 -12.88
N ARG A 142 0.70 -9.40 -12.28
CA ARG A 142 1.12 -10.64 -11.64
C ARG A 142 1.20 -11.76 -12.68
N PRO A 143 2.40 -12.33 -12.95
CA PRO A 143 2.52 -13.52 -13.76
C PRO A 143 1.90 -14.72 -13.04
N ASN A 144 1.26 -15.61 -13.78
CA ASN A 144 0.69 -16.84 -13.24
C ASN A 144 1.63 -17.99 -13.54
N PRO A 145 2.04 -18.78 -12.53
CA PRO A 145 2.78 -20.01 -12.79
C PRO A 145 1.85 -21.06 -13.40
N CYS A 146 2.33 -21.72 -14.41
CA CYS A 146 1.62 -22.76 -15.14
C CYS A 146 2.06 -24.15 -14.64
N VAL A 147 1.11 -24.97 -14.19
CA VAL A 147 1.40 -26.30 -13.64
C VAL A 147 1.93 -27.26 -14.70
N GLU A 148 1.58 -27.07 -15.97
CA GLU A 148 1.98 -27.95 -17.06
C GLU A 148 3.45 -27.80 -17.43
N ASP A 149 3.93 -26.57 -17.58
CA ASP A 149 5.31 -26.30 -18.03
C ASP A 149 6.23 -25.75 -16.94
N PHE A 150 5.68 -25.40 -15.77
CA PHE A 150 6.36 -24.76 -14.63
C PHE A 150 6.93 -23.38 -14.95
N TRP A 151 6.49 -22.75 -16.02
CA TRP A 151 6.87 -21.41 -16.36
C TRP A 151 5.84 -20.39 -15.87
N PHE A 152 6.28 -19.16 -15.69
CA PHE A 152 5.39 -18.04 -15.44
C PHE A 152 4.90 -17.43 -16.75
N HIS A 153 3.59 -17.22 -16.85
CA HIS A 153 2.93 -16.57 -17.97
C HIS A 153 2.24 -15.29 -17.48
N CYS A 154 2.70 -14.13 -17.96
CA CYS A 154 2.09 -12.87 -17.62
C CYS A 154 0.84 -12.64 -18.49
N PRO A 155 -0.38 -12.53 -17.89
CA PRO A 155 -1.61 -12.46 -18.68
C PRO A 155 -1.79 -11.14 -19.43
N CYS A 156 -1.08 -10.07 -19.04
CA CYS A 156 -1.28 -8.76 -19.64
C CYS A 156 -0.67 -8.64 -21.05
N HIS A 157 0.59 -9.05 -21.20
CA HIS A 157 1.32 -8.89 -22.47
C HIS A 157 2.21 -10.10 -22.76
N GLN A 158 1.87 -11.25 -22.19
CA GLN A 158 2.46 -12.56 -22.47
C GLN A 158 3.98 -12.67 -22.22
N SER A 159 4.52 -11.83 -21.31
CA SER A 159 5.90 -12.07 -20.86
C SER A 159 6.00 -13.41 -20.15
N ARG A 160 6.99 -14.21 -20.52
CA ARG A 160 7.23 -15.54 -19.98
C ARG A 160 8.55 -15.59 -19.23
N TYR A 161 8.57 -16.37 -18.18
CA TYR A 161 9.76 -16.61 -17.35
C TYR A 161 9.80 -18.07 -16.97
N ASP A 162 10.99 -18.61 -16.80
CA ASP A 162 11.11 -19.98 -16.27
C ASP A 162 10.63 -20.03 -14.80
N ARG A 163 10.61 -21.21 -14.20
CA ARG A 163 10.14 -21.39 -12.82
C ARG A 163 10.96 -20.63 -11.77
N LEU A 164 12.18 -20.23 -12.10
CA LEU A 164 13.05 -19.39 -11.25
C LEU A 164 12.95 -17.91 -11.57
N GLY A 165 12.00 -17.50 -12.43
CA GLY A 165 11.74 -16.11 -12.80
C GLY A 165 12.71 -15.57 -13.84
N ILE A 166 13.51 -16.40 -14.50
CA ILE A 166 14.47 -15.97 -15.52
C ILE A 166 13.75 -15.74 -16.85
N LYS A 167 14.01 -14.60 -17.47
CA LYS A 167 13.43 -14.21 -18.76
C LYS A 167 14.24 -14.82 -19.91
N PRO A 168 13.61 -15.60 -20.81
CA PRO A 168 14.27 -16.01 -22.05
C PRO A 168 14.36 -14.84 -23.03
N GLU A 169 15.40 -14.84 -23.87
CA GLU A 169 15.53 -13.92 -24.98
C GLU A 169 14.52 -14.20 -26.09
N GLY A 170 14.19 -13.14 -26.81
CA GLY A 170 13.33 -13.20 -28.00
C GLY A 170 11.93 -12.66 -27.77
N THR A 171 11.41 -12.03 -28.82
CA THR A 171 10.11 -11.31 -28.81
C THR A 171 8.93 -12.24 -28.53
N ARG A 172 9.02 -13.52 -28.87
CA ARG A 172 8.00 -14.55 -28.60
C ARG A 172 7.75 -14.79 -27.11
N PHE A 173 8.66 -14.34 -26.24
CA PHE A 173 8.52 -14.43 -24.79
C PHE A 173 7.99 -13.16 -24.16
N GLY A 174 7.44 -12.25 -24.96
CA GLY A 174 6.81 -11.02 -24.51
C GLY A 174 7.77 -9.87 -24.18
N PRO A 175 7.22 -8.68 -23.87
CA PRO A 175 7.95 -7.43 -23.91
C PRO A 175 8.75 -7.09 -22.64
N ALA A 176 8.72 -7.91 -21.57
CA ALA A 176 9.51 -7.61 -20.38
C ALA A 176 11.00 -7.54 -20.71
N ALA A 177 11.65 -6.46 -20.27
CA ALA A 177 13.04 -6.20 -20.60
C ALA A 177 14.04 -7.00 -19.74
N ARG A 178 13.59 -7.63 -18.66
CA ARG A 178 14.43 -8.35 -17.71
C ARG A 178 13.67 -9.46 -16.99
N SER A 179 14.39 -10.31 -16.27
CA SER A 179 13.88 -11.34 -15.37
C SER A 179 13.09 -10.75 -14.21
N MET A 180 12.31 -11.57 -13.49
CA MET A 180 11.57 -11.15 -12.31
C MET A 180 12.50 -10.71 -11.17
N ASP A 181 12.05 -9.74 -10.38
CA ASP A 181 12.78 -9.24 -9.22
C ASP A 181 12.72 -10.24 -8.07
N ARG A 182 13.77 -10.25 -7.25
CA ARG A 182 13.96 -11.15 -6.14
C ARG A 182 13.96 -10.39 -4.83
N PHE A 183 13.44 -11.03 -3.80
CA PHE A 183 13.55 -10.56 -2.43
C PHE A 183 14.73 -11.20 -1.71
N ALA A 184 15.31 -10.47 -0.76
CA ALA A 184 16.24 -11.07 0.19
C ALA A 184 15.53 -12.13 1.03
N VAL A 185 16.22 -13.21 1.33
CA VAL A 185 15.67 -14.34 2.09
C VAL A 185 16.60 -14.74 3.21
N GLU A 186 16.02 -15.28 4.28
CA GLU A 186 16.74 -15.83 5.42
C GLU A 186 16.03 -17.13 5.84
N VAL A 187 16.81 -18.17 6.07
CA VAL A 187 16.32 -19.45 6.58
C VAL A 187 17.00 -19.71 7.93
N ASP A 188 16.21 -19.90 8.97
CA ASP A 188 16.72 -20.19 10.31
C ASP A 188 17.19 -21.66 10.45
N ALA A 189 17.79 -22.01 11.60
CA ALA A 189 18.27 -23.36 11.86
C ALA A 189 17.16 -24.42 11.90
N ALA A 190 15.91 -24.01 12.06
CA ALA A 190 14.73 -24.89 12.00
C ALA A 190 14.18 -25.03 10.57
N GLY A 191 14.81 -24.44 9.57
CA GLY A 191 14.35 -24.47 8.17
C GLY A 191 13.20 -23.50 7.87
N VAL A 192 12.95 -22.51 8.75
CA VAL A 192 11.85 -21.55 8.55
C VAL A 192 12.34 -20.36 7.73
N LEU A 193 11.66 -20.13 6.62
CA LEU A 193 11.93 -19.05 5.68
C LEU A 193 11.31 -17.73 6.14
N THR A 194 12.11 -16.67 6.10
CA THR A 194 11.67 -15.27 6.18
C THR A 194 12.03 -14.55 4.89
N VAL A 195 11.06 -13.87 4.30
CA VAL A 195 11.25 -13.04 3.10
C VAL A 195 11.26 -11.57 3.50
N ASP A 196 12.31 -10.85 3.11
CA ASP A 196 12.41 -9.41 3.32
C ASP A 196 11.99 -8.67 2.04
N THR A 197 10.76 -8.19 2.02
CA THR A 197 10.17 -7.48 0.86
C THR A 197 10.66 -6.05 0.71
N SER A 198 11.43 -5.52 1.68
CA SER A 198 12.07 -4.19 1.59
C SER A 198 13.36 -4.22 0.79
N HIS A 199 14.01 -5.39 0.70
CA HIS A 199 15.23 -5.58 -0.08
C HIS A 199 14.92 -6.29 -1.38
N VAL A 200 14.93 -5.53 -2.47
CA VAL A 200 14.61 -6.00 -3.81
C VAL A 200 15.85 -5.98 -4.68
N THR A 201 16.25 -7.13 -5.17
CA THR A 201 17.29 -7.27 -6.19
C THR A 201 16.65 -7.37 -7.56
N PHE A 202 17.02 -6.50 -8.46
CA PHE A 202 16.49 -6.51 -9.83
C PHE A 202 16.89 -7.78 -10.57
N GLY A 203 15.93 -8.28 -11.35
CA GLY A 203 16.14 -9.42 -12.20
C GLY A 203 17.22 -9.17 -13.26
N ARG A 204 17.96 -10.20 -13.62
CA ARG A 204 19.00 -10.15 -14.67
C ARG A 204 18.38 -9.90 -16.04
N LEU A 205 19.21 -9.50 -16.98
CA LEU A 205 18.84 -9.43 -18.39
C LEU A 205 18.40 -10.82 -18.92
N PRO A 206 17.62 -10.87 -19.99
CA PRO A 206 17.19 -12.12 -20.60
C PRO A 206 18.39 -13.00 -20.99
N ILE A 207 18.14 -14.31 -21.01
CA ILE A 207 19.14 -15.33 -21.37
C ILE A 207 18.63 -16.10 -22.59
N ALA A 208 19.51 -16.37 -23.55
CA ALA A 208 19.14 -17.15 -24.72
C ALA A 208 18.75 -18.59 -24.35
N LEU A 209 17.77 -19.15 -25.06
CA LEU A 209 17.36 -20.57 -24.87
C LEU A 209 18.55 -21.50 -25.02
N GLY A 210 18.60 -22.49 -24.13
CA GLY A 210 19.67 -23.52 -24.12
C GLY A 210 20.94 -23.05 -23.40
N GLN A 211 21.02 -21.83 -22.93
CA GLN A 211 22.15 -21.37 -22.13
C GLN A 211 22.01 -21.80 -20.65
N PRO A 212 23.11 -22.03 -19.94
CA PRO A 212 23.09 -22.31 -18.51
C PRO A 212 22.36 -21.20 -17.74
N GLY A 213 21.57 -21.59 -16.74
CA GLY A 213 20.83 -20.66 -15.86
C GLY A 213 19.39 -20.40 -16.30
N LEU A 214 18.95 -20.94 -17.46
CA LEU A 214 17.55 -20.96 -17.86
C LEU A 214 17.03 -22.40 -17.79
N ILE A 215 15.95 -22.60 -17.04
CA ILE A 215 15.29 -23.90 -16.92
C ILE A 215 14.32 -24.09 -18.08
N GLN A 216 14.46 -25.21 -18.78
CA GLN A 216 13.55 -25.55 -19.86
C GLN A 216 12.15 -25.88 -19.33
N PRO A 217 11.08 -25.58 -20.09
CA PRO A 217 9.74 -25.93 -19.69
C PRO A 217 9.57 -27.46 -19.67
N ARG A 218 8.77 -27.97 -18.73
CA ARG A 218 8.48 -29.40 -18.61
C ARG A 218 7.69 -29.94 -19.79
N ALA A 219 6.82 -29.13 -20.38
CA ALA A 219 6.00 -29.48 -21.52
C ALA A 219 6.27 -28.54 -22.71
N ALA A 220 6.21 -29.08 -23.91
CA ALA A 220 6.35 -28.27 -25.13
C ALA A 220 5.20 -27.27 -25.33
N ARG A 221 4.03 -27.58 -24.78
CA ARG A 221 2.86 -26.71 -24.73
C ARG A 221 2.46 -26.56 -23.28
N GLY A 222 2.59 -25.35 -22.76
CA GLY A 222 2.12 -24.98 -21.43
C GLY A 222 0.73 -24.37 -21.46
N CYS A 223 0.35 -23.76 -20.33
CA CYS A 223 -0.91 -23.05 -20.22
C CYS A 223 -0.97 -21.95 -21.28
N GLY A 224 -1.95 -22.06 -22.16
CA GLY A 224 -2.11 -21.19 -23.30
C GLY A 224 -2.16 -19.71 -22.92
N GLY A 225 -1.40 -18.91 -23.60
CA GLY A 225 -1.46 -17.47 -23.67
C GLY A 225 -1.60 -17.04 -25.12
#